data_d33b4d8f6cbb5bd833357cd5dda4e459
#
_entry.id   d33b4d8f6cbb5bd833357cd5dda4e459
#
_cell.length_a   1.000
_cell.length_b   1.000
_cell.length_c   1.000
_cell.angle_alpha   90.00
_cell.angle_beta   90.00
_cell.angle_gamma   90.00
#
_symmetry.space_group_name_H-M   'P 1'
#
loop_
_entity.id
_entity.type
_entity.pdbx_description
1 polymer ?
#
loop_
_entity_poly.entity_id
_entity_poly.type
_entity_poly.pdbx_seq_one_letter_code
_entity_poly.pdbx_strand_id
1 'polypeptide(L)'
;MKIISLFFFLGILQVSYSQEAPIIPSPEKPSVTDNILFELKDWDPIRGLWLSESIMAMSTNQVIPDRTFAEELTPYELLSLMPKEKREDLKEYIESNNTGAQTTNNSFTTLLLALINNTFCKTIQGRSYGDPHLKSFDNATYSFQTVGEFELSKSSDRNFEIQARQKAQSDNFSLNSAIAMNVSGDRVGFYAEDAPSRNVTPLFLDGAPIQLQGRTYFLPHGGTIKLNGSNYIITWPTGEILILNNRASGGRNFINVTVTIFECSTQTYSGLLGNANKNINDDFNGRNNNQSPPVYQAFSTFGNPLMQQASIIAEKEYLSYLSQSFADDWRVTDMTTLFDYSNGTNTASFTDRRFPMVHLTVADLNANQQSMARQRCEAMGISLDEMGGCIFDQGYLNIAPNPVPSPSLATEGVVLNKLERPLLNTNTHQILAPKNPSGEAQPKTPSENTIEERPGKTDIKTYENNNTIVKPSQPIQIKVPNNNNKPAPINTNKPINTSPVIPGKNEKPGKG
;
A
#
# COMPACT_ATOMS: atom_id res chain seq x y z
N MET A 1 10.62 -22.55 -116.31
CA MET A 1 9.89 -23.08 -115.13
C MET A 1 10.87 -23.26 -114.01
N LYS A 2 10.81 -22.41 -113.02
CA LYS A 2 11.73 -22.45 -111.83
C LYS A 2 10.88 -22.91 -110.62
N ILE A 3 11.22 -24.00 -110.05
CA ILE A 3 10.62 -24.55 -108.83
C ILE A 3 11.39 -23.98 -107.68
N ILE A 4 10.73 -23.22 -106.82
CA ILE A 4 11.26 -22.67 -105.55
C ILE A 4 10.86 -23.66 -104.48
N SER A 5 11.89 -24.27 -103.88
CA SER A 5 11.75 -25.14 -102.67
C SER A 5 11.76 -24.31 -101.41
N LEU A 6 10.68 -24.35 -100.63
CA LEU A 6 10.54 -23.63 -99.40
C LEU A 6 10.90 -24.57 -98.21
N PHE A 7 12.06 -24.32 -97.57
CA PHE A 7 12.45 -25.03 -96.36
C PHE A 7 11.80 -24.37 -95.15
N PHE A 8 10.90 -25.10 -94.43
CA PHE A 8 10.40 -24.75 -93.12
C PHE A 8 11.41 -25.17 -92.05
N PHE A 9 12.01 -24.20 -91.37
CA PHE A 9 12.78 -24.45 -90.16
C PHE A 9 11.84 -24.49 -88.95
N LEU A 10 11.61 -25.66 -88.37
CA LEU A 10 10.93 -25.82 -87.12
C LEU A 10 11.94 -25.57 -85.97
N GLY A 11 11.92 -24.36 -85.39
CA GLY A 11 12.72 -24.06 -84.21
C GLY A 11 11.99 -24.62 -83.01
N ILE A 12 12.53 -25.65 -82.35
CA ILE A 12 12.09 -26.17 -81.06
C ILE A 12 12.65 -25.25 -80.02
N LEU A 13 11.80 -24.39 -79.40
CA LEU A 13 12.08 -23.63 -78.21
C LEU A 13 12.06 -24.63 -77.02
N GLN A 14 13.19 -25.04 -76.48
CA GLN A 14 13.33 -25.68 -75.20
C GLN A 14 13.19 -24.59 -74.11
N VAL A 15 12.02 -24.50 -73.48
CA VAL A 15 11.82 -23.73 -72.28
C VAL A 15 12.35 -24.58 -71.14
N SER A 16 13.56 -24.28 -70.67
CA SER A 16 14.10 -24.85 -69.46
C SER A 16 13.35 -24.24 -68.24
N TYR A 17 12.36 -24.96 -67.71
CA TYR A 17 11.79 -24.65 -66.41
C TYR A 17 12.85 -25.01 -65.32
N SER A 18 13.57 -24.02 -64.85
CA SER A 18 14.29 -24.12 -63.61
C SER A 18 13.23 -24.13 -62.49
N GLN A 19 12.86 -25.29 -61.97
CA GLN A 19 12.17 -25.40 -60.70
C GLN A 19 13.17 -24.97 -59.65
N GLU A 20 13.08 -23.69 -59.23
CA GLU A 20 13.66 -23.28 -57.97
C GLU A 20 13.00 -24.14 -56.87
N ALA A 21 13.80 -24.91 -56.14
CA ALA A 21 13.34 -25.66 -55.01
C ALA A 21 12.66 -24.65 -54.04
N PRO A 22 11.49 -24.98 -53.46
CA PRO A 22 10.85 -24.09 -52.49
C PRO A 22 11.86 -23.79 -51.41
N ILE A 23 12.16 -22.48 -51.21
CA ILE A 23 12.96 -21.98 -50.10
C ILE A 23 12.15 -22.34 -48.84
N ILE A 24 12.54 -23.42 -48.19
CA ILE A 24 12.04 -23.74 -46.84
C ILE A 24 12.60 -22.62 -45.95
N PRO A 25 11.76 -21.72 -45.43
CA PRO A 25 12.27 -20.70 -44.54
C PRO A 25 13.01 -21.40 -43.39
N SER A 26 14.25 -20.99 -43.17
CA SER A 26 15.00 -21.42 -41.99
C SER A 26 14.10 -21.19 -40.75
N PRO A 27 13.96 -22.15 -39.84
CA PRO A 27 13.18 -21.93 -38.64
C PRO A 27 13.72 -20.66 -37.97
N GLU A 28 12.82 -19.69 -37.79
CA GLU A 28 13.16 -18.45 -37.08
C GLU A 28 13.71 -18.81 -35.71
N LYS A 29 14.86 -18.22 -35.38
CA LYS A 29 15.45 -18.41 -34.04
C LYS A 29 14.46 -17.89 -33.00
N PRO A 30 14.10 -18.68 -31.97
CA PRO A 30 13.11 -18.23 -30.98
C PRO A 30 13.54 -16.89 -30.37
N SER A 31 12.58 -16.02 -30.16
CA SER A 31 12.83 -14.72 -29.54
C SER A 31 13.26 -14.88 -28.08
N VAL A 32 13.84 -13.83 -27.50
CA VAL A 32 14.17 -13.81 -26.06
C VAL A 32 12.91 -14.08 -25.22
N THR A 33 11.80 -13.48 -25.60
CA THR A 33 10.50 -13.69 -24.93
C THR A 33 10.03 -15.14 -25.03
N ASP A 34 10.15 -15.80 -26.21
CA ASP A 34 9.74 -17.20 -26.37
C ASP A 34 10.55 -18.14 -25.47
N ASN A 35 11.85 -17.89 -25.33
CA ASN A 35 12.69 -18.67 -24.43
C ASN A 35 12.32 -18.46 -22.96
N ILE A 36 12.02 -17.23 -22.54
CA ILE A 36 11.55 -16.93 -21.18
C ILE A 36 10.21 -17.65 -20.91
N LEU A 37 9.27 -17.59 -21.85
CA LEU A 37 7.98 -18.26 -21.72
C LEU A 37 8.15 -19.78 -21.63
N PHE A 38 9.13 -20.34 -22.33
CA PHE A 38 9.47 -21.76 -22.23
C PHE A 38 9.99 -22.11 -20.82
N GLU A 39 10.94 -21.34 -20.28
CA GLU A 39 11.51 -21.57 -18.95
C GLU A 39 10.46 -21.46 -17.83
N LEU A 40 9.55 -20.50 -17.92
CA LEU A 40 8.45 -20.36 -16.96
C LEU A 40 7.51 -21.57 -17.00
N LYS A 41 7.17 -22.07 -18.19
CA LYS A 41 6.33 -23.28 -18.37
C LYS A 41 7.06 -24.56 -17.99
N ASP A 42 8.37 -24.65 -18.21
CA ASP A 42 9.18 -25.79 -17.77
C ASP A 42 9.23 -25.89 -16.24
N TRP A 43 9.29 -24.75 -15.55
CA TRP A 43 9.20 -24.72 -14.09
C TRP A 43 7.88 -25.28 -13.57
N ASP A 44 6.76 -24.76 -14.07
CA ASP A 44 5.41 -25.22 -13.74
C ASP A 44 4.48 -24.91 -14.93
N PRO A 45 3.93 -25.90 -15.62
CA PRO A 45 3.12 -25.69 -16.82
C PRO A 45 1.87 -24.82 -16.60
N ILE A 46 1.26 -24.90 -15.40
CA ILE A 46 0.03 -24.15 -15.09
C ILE A 46 0.36 -22.79 -14.53
N ARG A 47 1.15 -22.76 -13.46
CA ARG A 47 1.52 -21.51 -12.76
C ARG A 47 2.43 -20.64 -13.61
N GLY A 48 3.39 -21.23 -14.32
CA GLY A 48 4.29 -20.51 -15.22
C GLY A 48 3.58 -19.91 -16.42
N LEU A 49 2.57 -20.58 -16.97
CA LEU A 49 1.72 -20.02 -18.03
C LEU A 49 0.95 -18.81 -17.49
N TRP A 50 0.23 -18.98 -16.39
CA TRP A 50 -0.54 -17.88 -15.77
C TRP A 50 0.36 -16.69 -15.40
N LEU A 51 1.55 -16.95 -14.84
CA LEU A 51 2.52 -15.92 -14.47
C LEU A 51 2.96 -15.14 -15.71
N SER A 52 3.28 -15.82 -16.81
CA SER A 52 3.71 -15.18 -18.06
C SER A 52 2.61 -14.30 -18.65
N GLU A 53 1.37 -14.80 -18.69
CA GLU A 53 0.20 -14.05 -19.17
C GLU A 53 -0.11 -12.84 -18.27
N SER A 54 0.02 -13.01 -16.96
CA SER A 54 -0.17 -11.93 -15.98
C SER A 54 0.87 -10.82 -16.16
N ILE A 55 2.16 -11.16 -16.30
CA ILE A 55 3.23 -10.17 -16.53
C ILE A 55 3.03 -9.46 -17.88
N MET A 56 2.57 -10.17 -18.91
CA MET A 56 2.25 -9.57 -20.20
C MET A 56 1.09 -8.57 -20.05
N ALA A 57 0.01 -8.94 -19.37
CA ALA A 57 -1.12 -8.06 -19.10
C ALA A 57 -0.70 -6.82 -18.29
N MET A 58 0.05 -7.00 -17.21
CA MET A 58 0.59 -5.90 -16.40
C MET A 58 1.48 -4.96 -17.24
N SER A 59 2.31 -5.51 -18.13
CA SER A 59 3.21 -4.71 -18.98
C SER A 59 2.48 -3.85 -20.01
N THR A 60 1.22 -4.15 -20.25
CA THR A 60 0.32 -3.42 -21.18
C THR A 60 -0.84 -2.74 -20.45
N ASN A 61 -0.81 -2.71 -19.12
CA ASN A 61 -1.86 -2.16 -18.26
C ASN A 61 -3.24 -2.77 -18.56
N GLN A 62 -3.29 -4.09 -18.67
CA GLN A 62 -4.51 -4.86 -18.90
C GLN A 62 -4.88 -5.68 -17.67
N VAL A 63 -6.14 -6.08 -17.60
CA VAL A 63 -6.64 -7.01 -16.59
C VAL A 63 -5.92 -8.35 -16.74
N ILE A 64 -5.43 -8.91 -15.64
CA ILE A 64 -4.75 -10.20 -15.65
C ILE A 64 -5.76 -11.34 -15.83
N PRO A 65 -5.34 -12.50 -16.40
CA PRO A 65 -6.23 -13.64 -16.57
C PRO A 65 -6.68 -14.22 -15.23
N ASP A 66 -7.84 -14.86 -15.26
CA ASP A 66 -8.35 -15.60 -14.11
C ASP A 66 -7.40 -16.74 -13.72
N ARG A 67 -7.27 -16.98 -12.41
CA ARG A 67 -6.43 -18.06 -11.91
C ARG A 67 -7.07 -19.42 -12.17
N THR A 68 -6.26 -20.37 -12.60
CA THR A 68 -6.66 -21.75 -12.83
C THR A 68 -6.16 -22.70 -11.74
N PHE A 69 -5.57 -22.17 -10.66
CA PHE A 69 -5.03 -22.90 -9.51
C PHE A 69 -5.54 -22.31 -8.18
N ALA A 70 -5.40 -23.05 -7.10
CA ALA A 70 -6.04 -22.74 -5.82
C ALA A 70 -5.30 -21.72 -4.95
N GLU A 71 -4.02 -21.46 -5.23
CA GLU A 71 -3.21 -20.55 -4.41
C GLU A 71 -3.63 -19.09 -4.62
N GLU A 72 -3.83 -18.40 -3.51
CA GLU A 72 -4.24 -16.99 -3.47
C GLU A 72 -3.03 -16.05 -3.49
N LEU A 73 -2.25 -16.09 -4.58
CA LEU A 73 -0.96 -15.40 -4.74
C LEU A 73 -1.03 -14.32 -5.81
N THR A 74 -0.25 -13.24 -5.60
CA THR A 74 0.07 -12.25 -6.64
C THR A 74 1.12 -12.80 -7.61
N PRO A 75 1.36 -12.17 -8.77
CA PRO A 75 2.46 -12.55 -9.66
C PRO A 75 3.83 -12.57 -8.98
N TYR A 76 4.13 -11.57 -8.13
CA TYR A 76 5.35 -11.53 -7.33
C TYR A 76 5.45 -12.70 -6.33
N GLU A 77 4.39 -12.94 -5.56
CA GLU A 77 4.36 -14.05 -4.60
C GLU A 77 4.57 -15.39 -5.32
N LEU A 78 3.92 -15.58 -6.46
CA LEU A 78 4.06 -16.80 -7.26
C LEU A 78 5.50 -16.96 -7.80
N LEU A 79 6.09 -15.90 -8.34
CA LEU A 79 7.49 -15.90 -8.80
C LEU A 79 8.45 -16.23 -7.65
N SER A 80 8.15 -15.77 -6.44
CA SER A 80 8.95 -16.07 -5.24
C SER A 80 8.97 -17.55 -4.86
N LEU A 81 8.00 -18.34 -5.32
CA LEU A 81 7.98 -19.81 -5.15
C LEU A 81 8.93 -20.55 -6.11
N MET A 82 9.32 -19.91 -7.19
CA MET A 82 10.31 -20.50 -8.10
C MET A 82 11.64 -20.72 -7.36
N PRO A 83 12.35 -21.85 -7.55
CA PRO A 83 13.66 -22.05 -6.96
C PRO A 83 14.59 -20.86 -7.22
N LYS A 84 15.40 -20.51 -6.23
CA LYS A 84 16.30 -19.35 -6.30
C LYS A 84 17.24 -19.44 -7.50
N GLU A 85 17.80 -20.60 -7.74
CA GLU A 85 18.71 -20.88 -8.83
C GLU A 85 18.05 -20.60 -10.20
N LYS A 86 16.80 -21.08 -10.39
CA LYS A 86 16.04 -20.80 -11.64
C LYS A 86 15.76 -19.31 -11.82
N ARG A 87 15.50 -18.56 -10.74
CA ARG A 87 15.31 -17.11 -10.81
C ARG A 87 16.63 -16.37 -11.15
N GLU A 88 17.76 -16.86 -10.63
CA GLU A 88 19.10 -16.34 -10.96
C GLU A 88 19.45 -16.60 -12.42
N ASP A 89 19.22 -17.83 -12.92
CA ASP A 89 19.45 -18.20 -14.32
C ASP A 89 18.60 -17.36 -15.27
N LEU A 90 17.32 -17.17 -14.93
CA LEU A 90 16.39 -16.36 -15.73
C LEU A 90 16.81 -14.88 -15.74
N LYS A 91 17.27 -14.35 -14.61
CA LYS A 91 17.82 -13.01 -14.51
C LYS A 91 19.04 -12.83 -15.42
N GLU A 92 20.04 -13.72 -15.30
CA GLU A 92 21.25 -13.67 -16.10
C GLU A 92 20.94 -13.78 -17.60
N TYR A 93 19.99 -14.66 -17.97
CA TYR A 93 19.54 -14.79 -19.34
C TYR A 93 18.95 -13.48 -19.88
N ILE A 94 18.05 -12.81 -19.12
CA ILE A 94 17.44 -11.54 -19.52
C ILE A 94 18.51 -10.45 -19.64
N GLU A 95 19.40 -10.32 -18.66
CA GLU A 95 20.44 -9.29 -18.62
C GLU A 95 21.44 -9.46 -19.78
N SER A 96 21.86 -10.69 -20.09
CA SER A 96 22.79 -10.99 -21.17
C SER A 96 22.21 -10.75 -22.57
N ASN A 97 20.90 -10.89 -22.75
CA ASN A 97 20.23 -10.70 -24.02
C ASN A 97 19.62 -9.30 -24.20
N ASN A 98 19.68 -8.46 -23.15
CA ASN A 98 19.21 -7.07 -23.22
C ASN A 98 20.30 -6.07 -23.67
N THR A 99 21.49 -6.56 -24.04
CA THR A 99 22.65 -5.76 -24.44
C THR A 99 22.68 -5.55 -25.94
N GLY A 100 22.03 -4.52 -26.47
CA GLY A 100 22.29 -4.02 -27.81
C GLY A 100 21.05 -3.76 -28.67
N ALA A 101 21.15 -2.85 -29.56
CA ALA A 101 20.39 -2.29 -30.70
C ALA A 101 19.06 -2.91 -31.20
N GLN A 102 18.52 -3.94 -30.55
CA GLN A 102 17.15 -4.46 -30.72
C GLN A 102 16.31 -4.25 -29.47
N THR A 103 16.45 -3.11 -28.83
CA THR A 103 15.51 -2.63 -27.84
C THR A 103 14.24 -2.14 -28.52
N THR A 104 13.46 -3.01 -29.08
CA THR A 104 12.03 -2.88 -28.86
C THR A 104 11.88 -2.98 -27.34
N ASN A 105 11.55 -1.87 -26.70
CA ASN A 105 11.26 -1.82 -25.27
C ASN A 105 10.26 -2.93 -24.94
N ASN A 106 10.78 -4.10 -24.62
CA ASN A 106 9.95 -5.22 -24.27
C ASN A 106 9.56 -4.99 -22.79
N SER A 107 8.46 -4.26 -22.60
CA SER A 107 7.91 -3.95 -21.28
C SER A 107 7.74 -5.21 -20.42
N PHE A 108 7.49 -6.36 -21.06
CA PHE A 108 7.43 -7.67 -20.41
C PHE A 108 8.76 -8.06 -19.75
N THR A 109 9.87 -8.02 -20.50
CA THR A 109 11.19 -8.42 -19.94
C THR A 109 11.67 -7.46 -18.88
N THR A 110 11.40 -6.16 -19.05
CA THR A 110 11.72 -5.13 -18.05
C THR A 110 10.96 -5.35 -16.76
N LEU A 111 9.67 -5.62 -16.84
CA LEU A 111 8.82 -5.87 -15.67
C LEU A 111 9.21 -7.20 -14.99
N LEU A 112 9.42 -8.27 -15.77
CA LEU A 112 9.86 -9.56 -15.22
C LEU A 112 11.18 -9.43 -14.49
N LEU A 113 12.16 -8.70 -15.07
CA LEU A 113 13.45 -8.45 -14.42
C LEU A 113 13.28 -7.66 -13.11
N ALA A 114 12.41 -6.66 -13.08
CA ALA A 114 12.08 -5.92 -11.85
C ALA A 114 11.48 -6.84 -10.79
N LEU A 115 10.52 -7.70 -11.17
CA LEU A 115 9.92 -8.69 -10.26
C LEU A 115 10.95 -9.66 -9.71
N ILE A 116 11.83 -10.20 -10.57
CA ILE A 116 12.91 -11.10 -10.15
C ILE A 116 13.84 -10.37 -9.17
N ASN A 117 14.26 -9.15 -9.48
CA ASN A 117 15.14 -8.36 -8.60
C ASN A 117 14.48 -8.15 -7.23
N ASN A 118 13.20 -7.83 -7.18
CA ASN A 118 12.45 -7.65 -5.93
C ASN A 118 12.50 -8.92 -5.06
N THR A 119 12.55 -10.14 -5.66
CA THR A 119 12.65 -11.38 -4.87
C THR A 119 13.99 -11.56 -4.15
N PHE A 120 15.01 -10.80 -4.50
CA PHE A 120 16.35 -10.82 -3.87
C PHE A 120 16.58 -9.61 -2.95
N CYS A 121 15.65 -8.66 -2.93
CA CYS A 121 15.80 -7.42 -2.17
C CYS A 121 15.34 -7.56 -0.74
N LYS A 122 15.98 -6.78 0.14
CA LYS A 122 15.44 -6.48 1.46
C LYS A 122 14.26 -5.53 1.34
N THR A 123 13.35 -5.64 2.29
CA THR A 123 12.24 -4.71 2.43
C THR A 123 12.54 -3.65 3.47
N ILE A 124 11.98 -2.46 3.26
CA ILE A 124 11.99 -1.34 4.21
C ILE A 124 10.56 -0.88 4.44
N GLN A 125 10.32 -0.25 5.59
CA GLN A 125 8.97 0.12 6.01
C GLN A 125 8.86 1.60 6.34
N GLY A 126 7.78 2.22 5.85
CA GLY A 126 7.29 3.51 6.30
C GLY A 126 5.97 3.35 7.05
N ARG A 127 5.65 4.26 7.97
CA ARG A 127 4.46 4.15 8.84
C ARG A 127 3.76 5.49 9.05
N SER A 128 2.42 5.43 9.24
CA SER A 128 1.61 6.54 9.76
C SER A 128 0.66 5.97 10.81
N TYR A 129 0.75 6.44 12.05
CA TYR A 129 0.02 5.85 13.17
C TYR A 129 -0.35 6.90 14.21
N GLY A 130 -1.35 6.58 15.05
CA GLY A 130 -1.80 7.45 16.15
C GLY A 130 -2.27 8.81 15.68
N ASP A 131 -1.91 9.86 16.42
CA ASP A 131 -2.11 11.27 16.06
C ASP A 131 -1.00 11.68 15.07
N PRO A 132 -1.19 11.65 13.77
CA PRO A 132 -0.32 11.02 12.79
C PRO A 132 1.16 11.22 13.09
N HIS A 133 1.73 10.21 13.75
CA HIS A 133 3.18 10.06 13.84
C HIS A 133 3.64 9.29 12.61
N LEU A 134 4.60 9.85 11.89
CA LEU A 134 5.15 9.24 10.70
C LEU A 134 6.56 8.72 10.97
N LYS A 135 6.85 7.58 10.35
CA LYS A 135 8.20 7.06 10.19
C LYS A 135 8.46 6.88 8.71
N SER A 136 9.45 7.61 8.19
CA SER A 136 9.84 7.52 6.78
C SER A 136 10.55 6.19 6.47
N PHE A 137 10.72 5.88 5.19
CA PHE A 137 11.52 4.73 4.74
C PHE A 137 12.98 4.83 5.16
N ASP A 138 13.50 6.04 5.32
CA ASP A 138 14.87 6.32 5.76
C ASP A 138 14.97 6.51 7.28
N ASN A 139 13.92 6.13 8.02
CA ASN A 139 13.80 6.12 9.47
C ASN A 139 13.72 7.52 10.13
N ALA A 140 13.35 8.58 9.41
CA ALA A 140 12.93 9.83 10.04
C ALA A 140 11.62 9.60 10.79
N THR A 141 11.54 10.01 12.07
CA THR A 141 10.30 9.98 12.86
C THR A 141 9.85 11.40 13.16
N TYR A 142 8.59 11.70 12.90
CA TYR A 142 8.04 13.05 13.09
C TYR A 142 6.53 13.04 13.29
N SER A 143 6.00 14.06 13.96
CA SER A 143 4.55 14.27 14.12
C SER A 143 4.05 15.12 12.97
N PHE A 144 2.94 14.70 12.37
CA PHE A 144 2.33 15.39 11.22
C PHE A 144 0.85 15.68 11.52
N GLN A 145 0.64 16.55 12.51
CA GLN A 145 -0.68 16.93 13.00
C GLN A 145 -1.31 17.93 12.02
N THR A 146 -2.01 17.43 11.02
CA THR A 146 -2.63 18.23 9.97
C THR A 146 -4.05 17.73 9.68
N VAL A 147 -4.82 18.51 8.92
CA VAL A 147 -6.13 18.12 8.41
C VAL A 147 -6.14 18.29 6.91
N GLY A 148 -6.46 17.21 6.19
CA GLY A 148 -6.44 17.22 4.73
C GLY A 148 -6.24 15.83 4.14
N GLU A 149 -6.01 15.82 2.86
CA GLU A 149 -5.68 14.64 2.07
C GLU A 149 -4.26 14.81 1.51
N PHE A 150 -3.42 13.80 1.68
CA PHE A 150 -2.00 13.89 1.42
C PHE A 150 -1.49 12.67 0.66
N GLU A 151 -0.51 12.89 -0.22
CA GLU A 151 0.29 11.83 -0.83
C GLU A 151 1.20 11.22 0.25
N LEU A 152 0.88 9.99 0.69
CA LEU A 152 1.67 9.32 1.72
C LEU A 152 2.92 8.67 1.11
N SER A 153 2.74 7.99 -0.02
CA SER A 153 3.84 7.43 -0.81
C SER A 153 3.40 7.17 -2.25
N LYS A 154 4.31 7.38 -3.21
CA LYS A 154 4.07 7.20 -4.63
C LYS A 154 5.33 6.81 -5.37
N SER A 155 5.24 5.82 -6.27
CA SER A 155 6.32 5.44 -7.19
C SER A 155 6.38 6.33 -8.43
N SER A 156 7.57 6.43 -9.04
CA SER A 156 7.79 7.21 -10.25
C SER A 156 6.99 6.74 -11.47
N ASP A 157 6.67 5.46 -11.56
CA ASP A 157 5.85 4.87 -12.61
C ASP A 157 4.34 5.00 -12.36
N ARG A 158 3.96 5.50 -11.18
CA ARG A 158 2.57 5.70 -10.71
C ARG A 158 1.73 4.44 -10.56
N ASN A 159 2.32 3.26 -10.65
CA ASN A 159 1.60 2.00 -10.43
C ASN A 159 1.39 1.69 -8.95
N PHE A 160 2.16 2.37 -8.10
CA PHE A 160 2.05 2.35 -6.65
C PHE A 160 1.82 3.78 -6.15
N GLU A 161 0.65 4.03 -5.54
CA GLU A 161 0.36 5.30 -4.89
C GLU A 161 -0.55 5.06 -3.69
N ILE A 162 -0.27 5.75 -2.57
CA ILE A 162 -1.05 5.71 -1.33
C ILE A 162 -1.28 7.13 -0.88
N GLN A 163 -2.55 7.47 -0.62
CA GLN A 163 -2.98 8.75 -0.09
C GLN A 163 -3.69 8.56 1.25
N ALA A 164 -3.45 9.45 2.21
CA ALA A 164 -4.08 9.43 3.53
C ALA A 164 -4.97 10.67 3.72
N ARG A 165 -6.19 10.46 4.22
CA ARG A 165 -7.08 11.52 4.71
C ARG A 165 -6.93 11.63 6.22
N GLN A 166 -6.49 12.77 6.69
CA GLN A 166 -6.38 13.13 8.11
C GLN A 166 -7.54 14.02 8.51
N LYS A 167 -8.26 13.63 9.54
CA LYS A 167 -9.46 14.30 10.03
C LYS A 167 -9.26 14.78 11.46
N ALA A 168 -9.64 16.02 11.75
CA ALA A 168 -9.63 16.57 13.09
C ALA A 168 -10.49 15.76 14.06
N GLN A 169 -9.95 15.46 15.24
CA GLN A 169 -10.67 14.85 16.35
C GLN A 169 -10.88 15.84 17.51
N SER A 170 -10.15 16.95 17.48
CA SER A 170 -10.27 18.12 18.36
C SER A 170 -9.53 19.29 17.67
N ASP A 171 -9.34 20.38 18.37
CA ASP A 171 -8.62 21.56 17.83
C ASP A 171 -7.14 21.30 17.50
N ASN A 172 -6.54 20.26 18.10
CA ASN A 172 -5.08 20.03 18.00
C ASN A 172 -4.70 18.60 17.60
N PHE A 173 -5.66 17.68 17.51
CA PHE A 173 -5.41 16.28 17.18
C PHE A 173 -6.15 15.86 15.95
N SER A 174 -5.48 15.13 15.08
CA SER A 174 -6.07 14.49 13.90
C SER A 174 -5.81 12.98 13.90
N LEU A 175 -6.50 12.25 13.05
CA LEU A 175 -6.32 10.81 12.87
C LEU A 175 -6.50 10.47 11.39
N ASN A 176 -5.82 9.44 10.90
CA ASN A 176 -6.09 8.91 9.57
C ASN A 176 -7.50 8.32 9.53
N SER A 177 -8.41 8.94 8.80
CA SER A 177 -9.83 8.54 8.69
C SER A 177 -10.14 7.73 7.46
N ALA A 178 -9.33 7.87 6.41
CA ALA A 178 -9.44 7.09 5.18
C ALA A 178 -8.07 6.97 4.49
N ILE A 179 -7.91 5.89 3.73
CA ILE A 179 -6.74 5.66 2.86
C ILE A 179 -7.26 5.33 1.47
N ALA A 180 -6.70 5.98 0.46
CA ALA A 180 -6.95 5.66 -0.94
C ALA A 180 -5.64 5.24 -1.61
N MET A 181 -5.71 4.33 -2.57
CA MET A 181 -4.53 3.79 -3.21
C MET A 181 -4.76 3.44 -4.68
N ASN A 182 -3.70 3.52 -5.47
CA ASN A 182 -3.63 2.94 -6.80
C ASN A 182 -2.80 1.66 -6.74
N VAL A 183 -3.46 0.53 -7.00
CA VAL A 183 -2.83 -0.80 -7.00
C VAL A 183 -2.68 -1.26 -8.45
N SER A 184 -1.64 -0.78 -9.12
CA SER A 184 -1.33 -1.09 -10.53
C SER A 184 -2.48 -0.82 -11.51
N GLY A 185 -3.27 0.24 -11.26
CA GLY A 185 -4.42 0.62 -12.06
C GLY A 185 -5.76 0.46 -11.35
N ASP A 186 -5.86 -0.39 -10.34
CA ASP A 186 -7.05 -0.54 -9.51
C ASP A 186 -7.09 0.57 -8.44
N ARG A 187 -8.13 1.39 -8.45
CA ARG A 187 -8.31 2.43 -7.44
C ARG A 187 -9.09 1.89 -6.25
N VAL A 188 -8.39 1.70 -5.12
CA VAL A 188 -8.96 1.12 -3.91
C VAL A 188 -9.06 2.19 -2.83
N GLY A 189 -10.24 2.31 -2.21
CA GLY A 189 -10.50 3.17 -1.05
C GLY A 189 -10.79 2.35 0.20
N PHE A 190 -10.24 2.77 1.34
CA PHE A 190 -10.58 2.26 2.66
C PHE A 190 -11.01 3.41 3.56
N TYR A 191 -12.25 3.37 4.04
CA TYR A 191 -12.86 4.45 4.81
C TYR A 191 -13.25 3.95 6.20
N ALA A 192 -12.52 4.36 7.24
CA ALA A 192 -12.93 4.16 8.62
C ALA A 192 -14.05 5.15 9.02
N GLU A 193 -13.99 6.37 8.43
CA GLU A 193 -15.00 7.41 8.56
C GLU A 193 -15.22 8.11 7.20
N ASP A 194 -16.33 8.80 7.06
CA ASP A 194 -16.67 9.62 5.88
C ASP A 194 -16.59 8.86 4.55
N ALA A 195 -17.10 7.63 4.54
CA ALA A 195 -17.24 6.85 3.30
C ALA A 195 -18.13 7.59 2.28
N PRO A 196 -17.87 7.44 0.97
CA PRO A 196 -18.61 8.14 -0.09
C PRO A 196 -20.10 7.78 -0.12
N SER A 197 -20.46 6.61 0.40
CA SER A 197 -21.84 6.17 0.54
C SER A 197 -22.04 5.42 1.86
N ARG A 198 -23.29 5.32 2.33
CA ARG A 198 -23.64 4.50 3.51
C ARG A 198 -23.59 3.02 3.13
N ASN A 199 -22.53 2.35 3.52
CA ASN A 199 -22.33 0.92 3.29
C ASN A 199 -21.88 0.19 4.54
N VAL A 200 -22.03 -1.12 4.53
CA VAL A 200 -21.58 -2.03 5.59
C VAL A 200 -20.11 -2.42 5.50
N THR A 201 -19.43 -2.01 4.43
CA THR A 201 -18.01 -2.29 4.18
C THR A 201 -17.20 -0.99 4.12
N PRO A 202 -15.98 -0.97 4.68
CA PRO A 202 -15.08 0.16 4.53
C PRO A 202 -14.36 0.19 3.17
N LEU A 203 -14.44 -0.90 2.36
CA LEU A 203 -13.68 -1.07 1.12
C LEU A 203 -14.48 -0.68 -0.10
N PHE A 204 -13.81 0.04 -1.00
CA PHE A 204 -14.33 0.46 -2.31
C PHE A 204 -13.29 0.14 -3.40
N LEU A 205 -13.75 -0.32 -4.54
CA LEU A 205 -12.96 -0.51 -5.76
C LEU A 205 -13.60 0.32 -6.86
N ASP A 206 -12.86 1.24 -7.47
CA ASP A 206 -13.32 2.16 -8.51
C ASP A 206 -14.64 2.88 -8.18
N GLY A 207 -14.79 3.25 -6.90
CA GLY A 207 -15.97 3.95 -6.38
C GLY A 207 -17.14 3.03 -6.01
N ALA A 208 -17.05 1.73 -6.27
CA ALA A 208 -18.06 0.75 -5.89
C ALA A 208 -17.67 0.04 -4.57
N PRO A 209 -18.60 -0.13 -3.61
CA PRO A 209 -18.33 -0.86 -2.40
C PRO A 209 -18.10 -2.35 -2.68
N ILE A 210 -17.05 -2.92 -2.08
CA ILE A 210 -16.74 -4.34 -2.19
C ILE A 210 -16.77 -5.03 -0.83
N GLN A 211 -17.13 -6.31 -0.82
CA GLN A 211 -17.09 -7.15 0.37
C GLN A 211 -16.12 -8.30 0.15
N LEU A 212 -15.29 -8.57 1.15
CA LEU A 212 -14.43 -9.75 1.15
C LEU A 212 -15.29 -11.00 1.38
N GLN A 213 -15.59 -11.71 0.31
CA GLN A 213 -16.23 -13.02 0.36
C GLN A 213 -15.15 -14.07 0.60
N GLY A 214 -14.83 -14.34 1.87
CA GLY A 214 -13.69 -15.18 2.23
C GLY A 214 -12.54 -14.35 2.80
N ARG A 215 -11.29 -14.86 2.69
CA ARG A 215 -10.11 -14.20 3.25
C ARG A 215 -9.39 -13.28 2.27
N THR A 216 -9.54 -13.51 0.97
CA THR A 216 -8.82 -12.80 -0.08
C THR A 216 -9.76 -12.28 -1.15
N TYR A 217 -9.57 -11.05 -1.56
CA TYR A 217 -10.17 -10.45 -2.74
C TYR A 217 -9.07 -10.19 -3.78
N PHE A 218 -9.29 -10.62 -5.02
CA PHE A 218 -8.36 -10.44 -6.12
C PHE A 218 -8.73 -9.19 -6.90
N LEU A 219 -7.76 -8.30 -7.05
CA LEU A 219 -7.91 -7.09 -7.83
C LEU A 219 -7.69 -7.38 -9.33
N PRO A 220 -8.40 -6.70 -10.23
CA PRO A 220 -8.33 -6.93 -11.68
C PRO A 220 -6.91 -6.87 -12.27
N HIS A 221 -6.05 -5.96 -11.76
CA HIS A 221 -4.69 -5.80 -12.23
C HIS A 221 -3.65 -6.59 -11.41
N GLY A 222 -4.07 -7.62 -10.68
CA GLY A 222 -3.17 -8.61 -10.07
C GLY A 222 -2.80 -8.39 -8.62
N GLY A 223 -3.25 -7.31 -8.01
CA GLY A 223 -3.14 -7.11 -6.58
C GLY A 223 -4.08 -8.02 -5.78
N THR A 224 -3.90 -8.05 -4.46
CA THR A 224 -4.81 -8.76 -3.55
C THR A 224 -5.13 -7.93 -2.32
N ILE A 225 -6.33 -8.13 -1.75
CA ILE A 225 -6.73 -7.61 -0.45
C ILE A 225 -7.04 -8.80 0.44
N LYS A 226 -6.30 -8.96 1.54
CA LYS A 226 -6.48 -10.05 2.53
C LYS A 226 -6.90 -9.47 3.87
N LEU A 227 -7.81 -10.16 4.57
CA LEU A 227 -8.19 -9.81 5.95
C LEU A 227 -7.54 -10.79 6.91
N ASN A 228 -6.71 -10.28 7.83
CA ASN A 228 -6.09 -11.04 8.90
C ASN A 228 -6.35 -10.36 10.24
N GLY A 229 -7.29 -10.89 11.03
CA GLY A 229 -7.77 -10.24 12.25
C GLY A 229 -8.40 -8.86 11.94
N SER A 230 -7.84 -7.80 12.52
CA SER A 230 -8.24 -6.41 12.25
C SER A 230 -7.41 -5.73 11.15
N ASN A 231 -6.46 -6.45 10.54
CA ASN A 231 -5.57 -5.93 9.52
C ASN A 231 -6.10 -6.25 8.13
N TYR A 232 -6.21 -5.23 7.29
CA TYR A 232 -6.36 -5.39 5.84
C TYR A 232 -4.98 -5.31 5.23
N ILE A 233 -4.60 -6.35 4.50
CA ILE A 233 -3.29 -6.47 3.85
C ILE A 233 -3.52 -6.37 2.36
N ILE A 234 -3.03 -5.30 1.76
CA ILE A 234 -3.08 -5.05 0.33
C ILE A 234 -1.70 -5.35 -0.23
N THR A 235 -1.62 -6.25 -1.20
CA THR A 235 -0.37 -6.61 -1.87
C THR A 235 -0.47 -6.23 -3.34
N TRP A 236 0.48 -5.43 -3.80
CA TRP A 236 0.63 -5.10 -5.21
C TRP A 236 1.10 -6.32 -6.01
N PRO A 237 0.80 -6.40 -7.30
CA PRO A 237 1.30 -7.50 -8.13
C PRO A 237 2.83 -7.52 -8.22
N THR A 238 3.49 -6.40 -7.94
CA THR A 238 4.94 -6.20 -7.90
C THR A 238 5.57 -6.50 -6.54
N GLY A 239 4.75 -6.76 -5.51
CA GLY A 239 5.16 -7.27 -4.21
C GLY A 239 5.24 -6.24 -3.09
N GLU A 240 4.96 -4.96 -3.33
CA GLU A 240 4.80 -3.96 -2.28
C GLU A 240 3.59 -4.31 -1.43
N ILE A 241 3.61 -3.94 -0.14
CA ILE A 241 2.57 -4.30 0.82
C ILE A 241 2.12 -3.08 1.61
N LEU A 242 0.82 -2.95 1.73
CA LEU A 242 0.18 -1.99 2.63
C LEU A 242 -0.63 -2.75 3.68
N ILE A 243 -0.37 -2.47 4.95
CA ILE A 243 -1.15 -2.99 6.06
C ILE A 243 -1.96 -1.84 6.66
N LEU A 244 -3.28 -1.98 6.65
CA LEU A 244 -4.22 -1.07 7.28
C LEU A 244 -4.76 -1.72 8.54
N ASN A 245 -4.39 -1.20 9.71
CA ASN A 245 -4.93 -1.63 10.98
C ASN A 245 -6.08 -0.71 11.37
N ASN A 246 -7.32 -1.18 11.16
CA ASN A 246 -8.53 -0.44 11.52
C ASN A 246 -8.75 -0.50 13.03
N ARG A 247 -8.79 0.65 13.68
CA ARG A 247 -8.87 0.82 15.13
C ARG A 247 -10.10 1.61 15.53
N ALA A 248 -10.57 1.33 16.74
CA ALA A 248 -11.58 2.14 17.41
C ALA A 248 -11.14 2.42 18.85
N SER A 249 -11.08 3.68 19.24
CA SER A 249 -10.73 4.09 20.60
C SER A 249 -11.45 5.38 20.97
N GLY A 250 -12.07 5.43 22.15
CA GLY A 250 -12.75 6.64 22.65
C GLY A 250 -13.88 7.14 21.74
N GLY A 251 -14.58 6.25 21.02
CA GLY A 251 -15.64 6.61 20.08
C GLY A 251 -15.13 7.15 18.72
N ARG A 252 -13.83 7.04 18.45
CA ARG A 252 -13.18 7.44 17.21
C ARG A 252 -12.75 6.20 16.42
N ASN A 253 -12.94 6.23 15.11
CA ASN A 253 -12.41 5.22 14.21
C ASN A 253 -11.21 5.82 13.46
N PHE A 254 -10.13 5.05 13.36
CA PHE A 254 -8.91 5.50 12.69
C PHE A 254 -8.09 4.34 12.14
N ILE A 255 -7.14 4.66 11.29
CA ILE A 255 -6.35 3.67 10.56
C ILE A 255 -4.86 3.90 10.88
N ASN A 256 -4.19 2.87 11.41
CA ASN A 256 -2.74 2.84 11.40
C ASN A 256 -2.27 2.18 10.11
N VAL A 257 -1.26 2.76 9.50
CA VAL A 257 -0.75 2.42 8.18
C VAL A 257 0.69 1.94 8.29
N THR A 258 1.00 0.82 7.66
CA THR A 258 2.38 0.36 7.44
C THR A 258 2.56 0.04 5.97
N VAL A 259 3.54 0.68 5.35
CA VAL A 259 3.89 0.52 3.94
C VAL A 259 5.22 -0.20 3.88
N THR A 260 5.30 -1.27 3.09
CA THR A 260 6.52 -2.04 2.85
C THR A 260 6.87 -1.96 1.37
N ILE A 261 8.09 -1.54 1.06
CA ILE A 261 8.66 -1.45 -0.28
C ILE A 261 10.02 -2.16 -0.32
N PHE A 262 10.62 -2.27 -1.51
CA PHE A 262 11.91 -2.91 -1.72
C PHE A 262 13.04 -1.89 -1.69
N GLU A 263 14.09 -2.16 -0.90
CA GLU A 263 15.27 -1.30 -0.75
C GLU A 263 16.04 -1.10 -2.08
N CYS A 264 16.01 -2.07 -2.96
CA CYS A 264 16.70 -2.05 -4.25
C CYS A 264 15.75 -1.83 -5.44
N SER A 265 14.54 -1.31 -5.21
CA SER A 265 13.61 -0.97 -6.28
C SER A 265 14.29 -0.03 -7.29
N THR A 266 14.02 -0.25 -8.58
CA THR A 266 14.42 0.69 -9.64
C THR A 266 13.51 1.92 -9.69
N GLN A 267 12.37 1.87 -8.99
CA GLN A 267 11.45 3.01 -8.84
C GLN A 267 11.99 3.98 -7.80
N THR A 268 11.81 5.28 -8.04
CA THR A 268 11.97 6.29 -7.01
C THR A 268 10.63 6.54 -6.35
N TYR A 269 10.67 6.82 -5.05
CA TYR A 269 9.48 7.12 -4.26
C TYR A 269 9.42 8.60 -3.89
N SER A 270 8.24 9.07 -3.57
CA SER A 270 7.98 10.43 -3.07
C SER A 270 6.78 10.41 -2.13
N GLY A 271 6.59 11.48 -1.36
CA GLY A 271 5.48 11.63 -0.43
C GLY A 271 5.93 11.83 1.02
N LEU A 272 4.96 11.82 1.92
CA LEU A 272 5.22 12.01 3.36
C LEU A 272 6.13 10.92 3.97
N LEU A 273 6.22 9.74 3.37
CA LEU A 273 7.12 8.68 3.85
C LEU A 273 8.55 8.77 3.29
N GLY A 274 8.89 9.88 2.61
CA GLY A 274 10.23 10.10 2.05
C GLY A 274 10.47 9.38 0.73
N ASN A 275 11.73 9.39 0.29
CA ASN A 275 12.12 8.94 -1.04
C ASN A 275 12.88 7.61 -1.07
N ALA A 276 13.13 7.00 0.09
CA ALA A 276 13.80 5.71 0.26
C ALA A 276 15.24 5.66 -0.30
N ASN A 277 15.98 6.76 -0.21
CA ASN A 277 17.35 6.89 -0.75
C ASN A 277 18.46 6.70 0.29
N LYS A 278 18.10 6.38 1.55
CA LYS A 278 18.97 6.23 2.73
C LYS A 278 19.52 7.56 3.26
N ASN A 279 18.88 8.68 2.91
CA ASN A 279 19.27 10.00 3.39
C ASN A 279 18.11 10.65 4.14
N ILE A 280 18.05 10.48 5.44
CA ILE A 280 17.01 11.03 6.32
C ILE A 280 16.81 12.55 6.20
N ASN A 281 17.84 13.29 5.75
CA ASN A 281 17.80 14.76 5.74
C ASN A 281 16.96 15.31 4.58
N ASP A 282 16.74 14.57 3.51
CA ASP A 282 15.94 15.02 2.37
C ASP A 282 14.50 14.50 2.37
N ASP A 283 14.14 13.66 3.34
CA ASP A 283 12.75 13.20 3.55
C ASP A 283 11.77 14.35 3.81
N PHE A 284 12.29 15.51 4.24
CA PHE A 284 11.51 16.71 4.53
C PHE A 284 11.50 17.72 3.39
N ASN A 285 12.04 17.37 2.23
CA ASN A 285 11.92 18.20 1.05
C ASN A 285 10.49 18.14 0.53
N GLY A 286 9.90 19.29 0.26
CA GLY A 286 8.63 19.37 -0.44
C GLY A 286 8.77 18.98 -1.92
N ARG A 287 7.65 18.70 -2.57
CA ARG A 287 7.58 18.32 -3.99
C ARG A 287 8.29 19.33 -4.91
N ASN A 288 8.24 20.61 -4.55
CA ASN A 288 8.77 21.70 -5.36
C ASN A 288 10.15 22.17 -4.92
N ASN A 289 10.73 21.65 -3.85
CA ASN A 289 12.03 22.04 -3.26
C ASN A 289 12.20 23.58 -3.06
N ASN A 290 11.11 24.32 -2.91
CA ASN A 290 11.10 25.77 -2.85
C ASN A 290 11.50 26.35 -1.48
N GLN A 291 11.63 25.51 -0.47
CA GLN A 291 12.02 25.92 0.87
C GLN A 291 13.10 24.98 1.40
N SER A 292 14.09 25.54 2.09
CA SER A 292 15.04 24.72 2.83
C SER A 292 14.35 24.18 4.08
N PRO A 293 14.17 22.85 4.19
CA PRO A 293 13.61 22.26 5.40
C PRO A 293 14.52 22.57 6.59
N PRO A 294 13.96 22.75 7.80
CA PRO A 294 14.77 22.77 8.99
C PRO A 294 15.55 21.47 9.10
N VAL A 295 16.79 21.53 9.59
CA VAL A 295 17.60 20.33 9.79
C VAL A 295 16.88 19.42 10.77
N TYR A 296 16.62 18.17 10.33
CA TYR A 296 16.03 17.16 11.22
C TYR A 296 16.97 16.92 12.40
N GLN A 297 16.47 17.18 13.59
CA GLN A 297 17.15 16.83 14.84
C GLN A 297 16.20 15.94 15.62
N ALA A 298 16.65 14.75 15.97
CA ALA A 298 15.96 13.92 16.96
C ALA A 298 16.03 14.66 18.30
N PHE A 299 14.97 15.35 18.68
CA PHE A 299 14.90 16.13 19.92
C PHE A 299 14.78 15.22 21.14
N SER A 300 15.85 14.56 21.51
CA SER A 300 15.97 13.80 22.75
C SER A 300 17.01 14.44 23.66
N THR A 301 16.72 15.58 24.25
CA THR A 301 17.57 16.18 25.26
C THR A 301 16.95 16.05 26.65
N PHE A 302 17.15 14.91 27.26
CA PHE A 302 16.87 14.73 28.69
C PHE A 302 18.05 15.26 29.52
N GLY A 303 17.80 16.31 30.33
CA GLY A 303 18.72 16.64 31.45
C GLY A 303 19.08 18.11 31.68
N ASN A 304 18.94 19.04 30.70
CA ASN A 304 19.31 20.45 30.92
C ASN A 304 18.08 21.37 30.66
N PRO A 305 17.55 22.10 31.68
CA PRO A 305 16.36 22.93 31.56
C PRO A 305 16.45 24.03 30.49
N LEU A 306 17.62 24.63 30.29
CA LEU A 306 17.82 25.68 29.26
C LEU A 306 17.87 25.07 27.86
N MET A 307 18.48 23.90 27.70
CA MET A 307 18.48 23.14 26.45
C MET A 307 17.09 22.60 26.13
N GLN A 308 16.31 22.19 27.12
CA GLN A 308 14.92 21.77 26.96
C GLN A 308 14.05 22.90 26.41
N GLN A 309 14.18 24.12 26.92
CA GLN A 309 13.34 25.24 26.46
C GLN A 309 13.68 25.68 25.03
N ALA A 310 14.97 25.71 24.67
CA ALA A 310 15.40 25.95 23.30
C ALA A 310 14.95 24.85 22.34
N SER A 311 14.99 23.60 22.78
CA SER A 311 14.55 22.44 22.00
C SER A 311 13.03 22.43 21.78
N ILE A 312 12.22 22.84 22.76
CA ILE A 312 10.76 22.95 22.63
C ILE A 312 10.40 24.03 21.57
N ILE A 313 11.09 25.18 21.59
CA ILE A 313 10.85 26.24 20.60
C ILE A 313 11.20 25.73 19.20
N ALA A 314 12.37 25.11 19.04
CA ALA A 314 12.81 24.55 17.76
C ALA A 314 11.89 23.43 17.27
N GLU A 315 11.38 22.58 18.17
CA GLU A 315 10.38 21.56 17.82
C GLU A 315 9.09 22.18 17.32
N LYS A 316 8.57 23.23 17.96
CA LYS A 316 7.35 23.93 17.54
C LYS A 316 7.52 24.68 16.21
N GLU A 317 8.68 25.27 15.97
CA GLU A 317 9.03 25.86 14.67
C GLU A 317 9.08 24.80 13.57
N TYR A 318 9.66 23.64 13.86
CA TYR A 318 9.69 22.50 12.97
C TYR A 318 8.29 21.95 12.66
N LEU A 319 7.44 21.76 13.69
CA LEU A 319 6.05 21.35 13.51
C LEU A 319 5.23 22.36 12.71
N SER A 320 5.52 23.67 12.87
CA SER A 320 4.91 24.72 12.06
C SER A 320 5.30 24.61 10.59
N TYR A 321 6.57 24.35 10.29
CA TYR A 321 7.02 24.08 8.93
C TYR A 321 6.30 22.86 8.33
N LEU A 322 6.22 21.74 9.06
CA LEU A 322 5.59 20.51 8.61
C LEU A 322 4.10 20.69 8.32
N SER A 323 3.38 21.42 9.19
CA SER A 323 1.92 21.62 9.04
C SER A 323 1.53 22.65 7.99
N GLN A 324 2.46 23.51 7.57
CA GLN A 324 2.21 24.53 6.57
C GLN A 324 2.87 24.20 5.24
N SER A 325 4.14 24.58 5.06
CA SER A 325 4.82 24.50 3.77
C SER A 325 4.98 23.07 3.28
N PHE A 326 5.44 22.17 4.16
CA PHE A 326 5.61 20.75 3.81
C PHE A 326 4.28 20.08 3.53
N ALA A 327 3.27 20.31 4.39
CA ALA A 327 1.93 19.79 4.18
C ALA A 327 1.33 20.27 2.86
N ASP A 328 1.46 21.57 2.54
CA ASP A 328 0.89 22.13 1.32
C ASP A 328 1.51 21.54 0.05
N ASP A 329 2.79 21.20 0.08
CA ASP A 329 3.47 20.55 -1.04
C ASP A 329 2.96 19.10 -1.28
N TRP A 330 2.57 18.39 -0.21
CA TRP A 330 2.11 17.00 -0.31
C TRP A 330 0.59 16.85 -0.33
N ARG A 331 -0.18 17.94 -0.29
CA ARG A 331 -1.65 17.86 -0.44
C ARG A 331 -2.02 17.36 -1.82
N VAL A 332 -3.01 16.49 -1.85
CA VAL A 332 -3.66 16.10 -3.09
C VAL A 332 -4.67 17.17 -3.52
N THR A 333 -4.94 17.23 -4.80
CA THR A 333 -5.90 18.13 -5.42
C THR A 333 -7.06 17.35 -6.01
N ASP A 334 -8.13 18.00 -6.42
CA ASP A 334 -9.25 17.35 -7.12
C ASP A 334 -8.84 16.62 -8.41
N MET A 335 -7.67 16.98 -9.00
CA MET A 335 -7.12 16.31 -10.17
C MET A 335 -6.22 15.11 -9.85
N THR A 336 -5.71 15.03 -8.62
CA THR A 336 -4.74 13.98 -8.22
C THR A 336 -5.28 13.06 -7.14
N THR A 337 -6.47 13.32 -6.62
CA THR A 337 -7.08 12.51 -5.57
C THR A 337 -7.47 11.13 -6.07
N LEU A 338 -7.22 10.13 -5.22
CA LEU A 338 -7.70 8.77 -5.39
C LEU A 338 -8.96 8.50 -4.55
N PHE A 339 -9.35 9.45 -3.68
CA PHE A 339 -10.54 9.29 -2.84
C PHE A 339 -11.83 9.38 -3.66
N ASP A 340 -12.81 8.63 -3.21
CA ASP A 340 -14.20 8.81 -3.61
C ASP A 340 -14.90 9.78 -2.64
N TYR A 341 -15.83 10.55 -3.16
CA TYR A 341 -16.54 11.58 -2.41
C TYR A 341 -18.04 11.36 -2.44
N SER A 342 -18.71 11.70 -1.34
CA SER A 342 -20.16 11.85 -1.33
C SER A 342 -20.57 13.09 -2.13
N ASN A 343 -21.81 13.10 -2.63
CA ASN A 343 -22.32 14.21 -3.42
C ASN A 343 -22.12 15.56 -2.72
N GLY A 344 -21.52 16.51 -3.41
CA GLY A 344 -21.28 17.88 -2.93
C GLY A 344 -20.02 18.02 -2.08
N THR A 345 -19.18 16.99 -1.95
CA THR A 345 -17.87 17.05 -1.27
C THR A 345 -16.73 16.84 -2.26
N ASN A 346 -15.54 17.31 -1.92
CA ASN A 346 -14.31 17.19 -2.67
C ASN A 346 -13.11 17.34 -1.70
N THR A 347 -11.87 17.40 -2.19
CA THR A 347 -10.67 17.57 -1.37
C THR A 347 -10.76 18.78 -0.43
N ALA A 348 -11.34 19.90 -0.87
CA ALA A 348 -11.47 21.10 -0.04
C ALA A 348 -12.39 20.87 1.16
N SER A 349 -13.38 19.98 1.07
CA SER A 349 -14.29 19.64 2.16
C SER A 349 -13.58 18.94 3.34
N PHE A 350 -12.41 18.36 3.09
CA PHE A 350 -11.60 17.63 4.07
C PHE A 350 -10.32 18.39 4.46
N THR A 351 -10.15 19.63 4.00
CA THR A 351 -8.91 20.41 4.20
C THR A 351 -9.13 21.56 5.17
N ASP A 352 -8.34 21.64 6.24
CA ASP A 352 -8.19 22.84 7.07
C ASP A 352 -6.70 23.23 7.18
N ARG A 353 -6.30 24.29 6.49
CA ARG A 353 -4.90 24.78 6.48
C ARG A 353 -4.52 25.52 7.76
N ARG A 354 -5.46 25.80 8.64
CA ARG A 354 -5.20 26.47 9.93
C ARG A 354 -4.97 25.47 11.05
N PHE A 355 -5.20 24.20 10.77
CA PHE A 355 -5.02 23.14 11.74
C PHE A 355 -3.53 22.71 11.81
N PRO A 356 -3.01 22.41 13.02
CA PRO A 356 -3.66 22.49 14.33
C PRO A 356 -3.70 23.94 14.83
N MET A 357 -4.66 24.21 15.76
CA MET A 357 -4.74 25.54 16.38
C MET A 357 -3.52 25.84 17.25
N VAL A 358 -2.97 24.82 17.89
CA VAL A 358 -1.74 24.87 18.69
C VAL A 358 -0.95 23.59 18.49
N HIS A 359 0.34 23.72 18.20
CA HIS A 359 1.25 22.57 18.19
C HIS A 359 1.53 22.11 19.62
N LEU A 360 1.05 20.92 19.95
CA LEU A 360 1.34 20.25 21.21
C LEU A 360 2.53 19.32 21.03
N THR A 361 3.35 19.19 22.08
CA THR A 361 4.49 18.32 22.15
C THR A 361 4.45 17.47 23.43
N VAL A 362 5.29 16.46 23.54
CA VAL A 362 5.43 15.70 24.80
C VAL A 362 5.83 16.62 25.96
N ALA A 363 6.55 17.69 25.71
CA ALA A 363 6.98 18.65 26.72
C ALA A 363 5.82 19.51 27.31
N ASP A 364 4.69 19.63 26.61
CA ASP A 364 3.50 20.32 27.11
C ASP A 364 2.70 19.46 28.09
N LEU A 365 2.96 18.14 28.18
CA LEU A 365 2.39 17.26 29.22
C LEU A 365 3.01 17.57 30.58
N ASN A 366 2.25 17.49 31.65
CA ASN A 366 2.83 17.58 32.99
C ASN A 366 3.69 16.34 33.32
N ALA A 367 4.61 16.47 34.27
CA ALA A 367 5.58 15.42 34.60
C ALA A 367 4.94 14.06 34.99
N ASN A 368 3.78 14.09 35.62
CA ASN A 368 3.06 12.86 35.99
C ASN A 368 2.47 12.17 34.75
N GLN A 369 1.86 12.93 33.83
CA GLN A 369 1.35 12.41 32.56
C GLN A 369 2.47 11.82 31.72
N GLN A 370 3.61 12.53 31.57
CA GLN A 370 4.78 12.02 30.85
C GLN A 370 5.28 10.70 31.45
N SER A 371 5.43 10.63 32.78
CA SER A 371 5.90 9.44 33.47
C SER A 371 4.97 8.24 33.29
N MET A 372 3.66 8.44 33.46
CA MET A 372 2.67 7.39 33.29
C MET A 372 2.60 6.91 31.82
N ALA A 373 2.61 7.83 30.87
CA ALA A 373 2.60 7.50 29.44
C ALA A 373 3.87 6.70 29.07
N ARG A 374 5.05 7.15 29.52
CA ARG A 374 6.31 6.44 29.29
C ARG A 374 6.27 5.01 29.85
N GLN A 375 5.87 4.82 31.11
CA GLN A 375 5.78 3.49 31.70
C GLN A 375 4.87 2.55 30.91
N ARG A 376 3.75 3.06 30.38
CA ARG A 376 2.86 2.25 29.54
C ARG A 376 3.53 1.87 28.22
N CYS A 377 4.22 2.81 27.56
CA CYS A 377 4.92 2.55 26.30
C CYS A 377 6.07 1.56 26.48
N GLU A 378 6.84 1.69 27.56
CA GLU A 378 7.91 0.74 27.91
C GLU A 378 7.35 -0.67 28.19
N ALA A 379 6.24 -0.76 28.94
CA ALA A 379 5.57 -2.04 29.23
C ALA A 379 5.04 -2.72 27.95
N MET A 380 4.76 -1.96 26.89
CA MET A 380 4.32 -2.47 25.59
C MET A 380 5.48 -2.79 24.63
N GLY A 381 6.74 -2.57 25.07
CA GLY A 381 7.93 -2.89 24.27
C GLY A 381 8.12 -1.98 23.05
N ILE A 382 7.65 -0.72 23.13
CA ILE A 382 7.82 0.24 22.03
C ILE A 382 9.28 0.58 21.84
N SER A 383 9.73 0.60 20.58
CA SER A 383 11.10 0.96 20.21
C SER A 383 11.46 2.41 20.59
N LEU A 384 12.74 2.68 20.80
CA LEU A 384 13.18 4.01 21.23
C LEU A 384 12.86 5.11 20.23
N ASP A 385 12.90 4.81 18.96
CA ASP A 385 12.58 5.74 17.86
C ASP A 385 11.07 6.07 17.77
N GLU A 386 10.19 5.19 18.24
CA GLU A 386 8.73 5.42 18.28
C GLU A 386 8.23 5.85 19.67
N MET A 387 9.12 5.88 20.66
CA MET A 387 8.77 6.18 22.06
C MET A 387 8.11 7.56 22.22
N GLY A 388 8.59 8.58 21.51
CA GLY A 388 8.05 9.93 21.56
C GLY A 388 6.58 9.98 21.13
N GLY A 389 6.25 9.39 19.99
CA GLY A 389 4.87 9.30 19.48
C GLY A 389 3.97 8.51 20.42
N CYS A 390 4.47 7.38 20.96
CA CYS A 390 3.70 6.61 21.93
C CYS A 390 3.40 7.40 23.21
N ILE A 391 4.38 8.14 23.77
CA ILE A 391 4.16 8.96 24.97
C ILE A 391 3.13 10.07 24.69
N PHE A 392 3.19 10.67 23.50
CA PHE A 392 2.22 11.66 23.08
C PHE A 392 0.81 11.08 23.04
N ASP A 393 0.61 9.99 22.31
CA ASP A 393 -0.68 9.31 22.15
C ASP A 393 -1.25 8.83 23.50
N GLN A 394 -0.42 8.28 24.38
CA GLN A 394 -0.84 7.86 25.71
C GLN A 394 -1.13 9.04 26.64
N GLY A 395 -0.38 10.13 26.52
CA GLY A 395 -0.50 11.30 27.36
C GLY A 395 -1.74 12.14 27.06
N TYR A 396 -2.05 12.31 25.78
CA TYR A 396 -3.15 13.17 25.33
C TYR A 396 -4.42 12.40 24.95
N LEU A 397 -4.29 11.27 24.25
CA LEU A 397 -5.41 10.59 23.62
C LEU A 397 -5.77 9.26 24.27
N ASN A 398 -4.89 8.72 25.13
CA ASN A 398 -5.01 7.36 25.69
C ASN A 398 -5.18 6.28 24.59
N ILE A 399 -4.55 6.49 23.45
CA ILE A 399 -4.53 5.54 22.33
C ILE A 399 -3.43 4.52 22.60
N ALA A 400 -3.79 3.24 22.60
CA ALA A 400 -2.80 2.17 22.70
C ALA A 400 -1.91 2.15 21.43
N PRO A 401 -0.58 2.08 21.59
CA PRO A 401 0.33 2.01 20.46
C PRO A 401 0.02 0.80 19.59
N ASN A 402 0.33 0.94 18.32
CA ASN A 402 0.24 -0.15 17.37
C ASN A 402 1.58 -0.91 17.41
N PRO A 403 1.60 -2.18 17.82
CA PRO A 403 2.82 -2.97 17.68
C PRO A 403 3.25 -2.93 16.20
N VAL A 404 4.54 -2.80 15.95
CA VAL A 404 5.09 -2.89 14.59
C VAL A 404 4.63 -4.22 14.00
N PRO A 405 3.90 -4.23 12.88
CA PRO A 405 3.56 -5.49 12.24
C PRO A 405 4.88 -6.19 11.91
N SER A 406 5.04 -7.42 12.41
CA SER A 406 6.22 -8.20 12.04
C SER A 406 6.29 -8.29 10.51
N PRO A 407 7.46 -8.14 9.88
CA PRO A 407 7.61 -8.41 8.46
C PRO A 407 7.13 -9.81 8.07
N SER A 408 7.14 -10.76 9.02
CA SER A 408 6.54 -12.08 8.87
C SER A 408 5.02 -12.04 8.66
N LEU A 409 4.28 -11.03 9.13
CA LEU A 409 2.85 -10.91 8.82
C LEU A 409 2.58 -10.67 7.34
N ALA A 410 3.51 -10.02 6.65
CA ALA A 410 3.44 -9.87 5.20
C ALA A 410 3.72 -11.20 4.47
N THR A 411 4.60 -12.05 5.05
CA THR A 411 4.96 -13.37 4.53
C THR A 411 4.19 -14.52 5.19
N GLU A 412 3.68 -14.37 6.43
CA GLU A 412 2.86 -15.38 7.12
C GLU A 412 1.47 -15.56 6.52
N GLY A 413 0.99 -14.62 5.70
CA GLY A 413 -0.16 -14.84 4.83
C GLY A 413 0.11 -15.92 3.78
N VAL A 414 1.36 -16.14 3.45
CA VAL A 414 1.86 -17.21 2.58
C VAL A 414 2.46 -18.28 3.47
N VAL A 415 1.63 -19.04 4.18
CA VAL A 415 2.07 -20.35 4.67
C VAL A 415 2.33 -21.16 3.42
N LEU A 416 3.59 -21.21 3.03
CA LEU A 416 4.12 -22.18 2.10
C LEU A 416 3.92 -23.57 2.75
N ASN A 417 2.72 -24.08 2.68
CA ASN A 417 2.54 -25.52 2.79
C ASN A 417 3.46 -26.07 1.71
N LYS A 418 4.55 -26.68 2.17
CA LYS A 418 5.48 -27.42 1.34
C LYS A 418 4.68 -28.09 0.25
N LEU A 419 4.78 -27.61 -0.99
CA LEU A 419 4.05 -28.14 -2.13
C LEU A 419 4.46 -29.60 -2.26
N GLU A 420 3.69 -30.48 -1.62
CA GLU A 420 3.70 -31.88 -2.00
C GLU A 420 3.20 -31.88 -3.44
N ARG A 421 4.12 -32.11 -4.37
CA ARG A 421 3.76 -32.36 -5.76
C ARG A 421 2.64 -33.38 -5.73
N PRO A 422 1.48 -33.15 -6.34
CA PRO A 422 0.59 -34.24 -6.65
C PRO A 422 1.43 -35.20 -7.49
N LEU A 423 1.69 -36.39 -6.97
CA LEU A 423 2.30 -37.47 -7.74
C LEU A 423 1.39 -37.66 -8.94
N LEU A 424 1.84 -37.20 -10.11
CA LEU A 424 1.26 -37.53 -11.39
C LEU A 424 1.26 -39.05 -11.46
N ASN A 425 0.08 -39.64 -11.25
CA ASN A 425 -0.12 -41.06 -11.36
C ASN A 425 0.03 -41.42 -12.84
N THR A 426 1.23 -41.86 -13.23
CA THR A 426 1.62 -42.17 -14.61
C THR A 426 1.06 -43.48 -15.12
N ASN A 427 -0.07 -43.92 -14.57
CA ASN A 427 -0.75 -45.15 -15.07
C ASN A 427 -2.22 -44.81 -15.35
N THR A 428 -2.50 -44.35 -16.56
CA THR A 428 -3.69 -44.73 -17.37
C THR A 428 -3.61 -44.01 -18.73
N HIS A 429 -2.80 -44.55 -19.64
CA HIS A 429 -3.10 -44.46 -21.04
C HIS A 429 -4.20 -45.49 -21.33
N GLN A 430 -5.45 -45.08 -21.30
CA GLN A 430 -6.52 -45.69 -22.06
C GLN A 430 -7.12 -44.62 -22.97
N ILE A 431 -6.71 -44.72 -24.21
CA ILE A 431 -7.35 -44.03 -25.34
C ILE A 431 -8.74 -44.66 -25.48
N LEU A 432 -9.78 -43.94 -25.07
CA LEU A 432 -11.16 -44.27 -25.45
C LEU A 432 -11.50 -43.56 -26.74
N ALA A 433 -11.68 -44.35 -27.79
CA ALA A 433 -12.19 -43.94 -29.08
C ALA A 433 -13.62 -43.32 -28.97
N PRO A 434 -13.97 -42.38 -29.88
CA PRO A 434 -15.27 -41.73 -29.81
C PRO A 434 -16.39 -42.71 -30.22
N LYS A 435 -17.41 -42.84 -29.35
CA LYS A 435 -18.68 -43.54 -29.69
C LYS A 435 -19.64 -42.52 -30.31
N ASN A 436 -20.11 -42.85 -31.53
CA ASN A 436 -21.18 -42.17 -32.25
C ASN A 436 -22.49 -42.17 -31.47
N PRO A 437 -23.32 -41.15 -31.62
CA PRO A 437 -24.63 -41.10 -30.99
C PRO A 437 -25.69 -41.71 -31.88
N SER A 438 -26.42 -42.70 -31.39
CA SER A 438 -27.74 -43.04 -31.90
C SER A 438 -28.60 -43.70 -30.85
N GLY A 439 -29.81 -43.25 -30.64
CA GLY A 439 -30.82 -43.99 -29.91
C GLY A 439 -31.63 -43.22 -28.88
N GLU A 440 -32.74 -42.76 -29.35
CA GLU A 440 -33.95 -42.24 -28.71
C GLU A 440 -34.31 -42.74 -27.33
N ALA A 441 -34.76 -41.80 -26.52
CA ALA A 441 -36.10 -41.62 -25.93
C ALA A 441 -36.60 -42.57 -24.83
N GLN A 442 -36.99 -42.08 -23.76
CA GLN A 442 -38.32 -41.81 -23.21
C GLN A 442 -38.30 -41.66 -21.67
N PRO A 443 -39.21 -40.86 -21.14
CA PRO A 443 -39.19 -40.47 -19.72
C PRO A 443 -39.98 -41.51 -18.89
N LYS A 444 -39.54 -41.79 -17.63
CA LYS A 444 -40.36 -42.42 -16.60
C LYS A 444 -40.51 -41.52 -15.39
N THR A 445 -41.74 -41.28 -15.08
CA THR A 445 -42.37 -40.64 -13.93
C THR A 445 -42.02 -41.30 -12.60
N PRO A 446 -42.23 -40.60 -11.48
CA PRO A 446 -41.75 -40.98 -10.16
C PRO A 446 -42.72 -41.94 -9.44
N SER A 447 -42.17 -42.77 -8.59
CA SER A 447 -42.99 -43.52 -7.60
C SER A 447 -42.53 -43.16 -6.18
N GLU A 448 -43.56 -42.85 -5.42
CA GLU A 448 -43.60 -42.63 -3.97
C GLU A 448 -43.18 -43.85 -3.16
N ASN A 449 -43.03 -43.56 -1.85
CA ASN A 449 -43.02 -44.42 -0.67
C ASN A 449 -41.61 -44.86 -0.21
N THR A 450 -41.25 -44.83 1.05
CA THR A 450 -42.02 -44.92 2.30
C THR A 450 -41.13 -44.43 3.47
N ILE A 451 -41.81 -43.89 4.45
CA ILE A 451 -41.33 -43.52 5.79
C ILE A 451 -41.02 -44.82 6.58
N GLU A 452 -39.89 -44.90 7.24
CA GLU A 452 -39.72 -45.73 8.43
C GLU A 452 -39.00 -44.97 9.56
N GLU A 453 -39.67 -44.94 10.69
CA GLU A 453 -39.27 -44.33 11.95
C GLU A 453 -38.49 -45.28 12.86
N ARG A 454 -37.48 -44.66 13.59
CA ARG A 454 -37.08 -44.94 14.99
C ARG A 454 -36.16 -46.12 15.33
N PRO A 455 -35.59 -46.08 16.56
CA PRO A 455 -35.08 -45.00 17.42
C PRO A 455 -33.69 -45.29 18.01
N GLY A 456 -33.02 -44.26 18.56
CA GLY A 456 -31.82 -44.47 19.38
C GLY A 456 -31.49 -43.23 20.22
N LYS A 457 -31.92 -43.26 21.48
CA LYS A 457 -31.52 -42.34 22.55
C LYS A 457 -30.01 -42.37 22.76
N THR A 458 -29.40 -41.21 22.88
CA THR A 458 -28.20 -40.99 23.69
C THR A 458 -28.24 -39.63 24.38
N ASP A 459 -27.97 -39.67 25.66
CA ASP A 459 -28.09 -38.60 26.66
C ASP A 459 -27.23 -37.39 26.38
N ILE A 460 -27.86 -36.22 26.38
CA ILE A 460 -27.18 -34.93 26.44
C ILE A 460 -27.00 -34.59 27.92
N LYS A 461 -25.75 -34.58 28.39
CA LYS A 461 -25.37 -33.99 29.67
C LYS A 461 -25.40 -32.50 29.52
N THR A 462 -26.36 -31.86 30.16
CA THR A 462 -26.40 -30.40 30.42
C THR A 462 -25.32 -30.05 31.42
N TYR A 463 -24.36 -29.21 31.01
CA TYR A 463 -23.52 -28.47 31.93
C TYR A 463 -24.24 -27.20 32.30
N GLU A 464 -24.65 -27.05 33.57
CA GLU A 464 -25.13 -25.85 34.16
C GLU A 464 -23.96 -24.83 34.27
N ASN A 465 -24.08 -23.71 33.57
CA ASN A 465 -23.20 -22.57 33.72
C ASN A 465 -23.76 -21.65 34.82
N ASN A 466 -23.16 -21.70 36.00
CA ASN A 466 -23.41 -20.76 37.08
C ASN A 466 -22.85 -19.38 36.68
N ASN A 467 -23.61 -18.58 35.98
CA ASN A 467 -23.37 -17.15 35.83
C ASN A 467 -23.91 -16.39 37.04
N THR A 468 -23.05 -16.12 38.00
CA THR A 468 -23.30 -15.15 39.05
C THR A 468 -23.33 -13.76 38.43
N ILE A 469 -24.54 -13.19 38.32
CA ILE A 469 -24.72 -11.79 37.88
C ILE A 469 -24.22 -10.88 39.01
N VAL A 470 -23.04 -10.27 38.78
CA VAL A 470 -22.57 -9.17 39.65
C VAL A 470 -23.34 -7.92 39.26
N LYS A 471 -24.17 -7.45 40.18
CA LYS A 471 -24.94 -6.22 40.08
C LYS A 471 -23.98 -5.03 39.95
N PRO A 472 -24.19 -4.05 39.05
CA PRO A 472 -23.33 -2.87 38.95
C PRO A 472 -23.40 -2.03 40.21
N SER A 473 -22.26 -1.76 40.83
CA SER A 473 -22.12 -0.80 41.92
C SER A 473 -22.41 0.61 41.40
N GLN A 474 -23.15 1.37 42.19
CA GLN A 474 -23.53 2.77 41.92
C GLN A 474 -22.30 3.67 41.72
N PRO A 475 -22.39 4.73 40.90
CA PRO A 475 -21.27 5.65 40.67
C PRO A 475 -20.96 6.43 41.94
N ILE A 476 -19.68 6.43 42.29
CA ILE A 476 -19.10 7.22 43.40
C ILE A 476 -19.21 8.69 43.00
N GLN A 477 -20.01 9.44 43.78
CA GLN A 477 -20.05 10.90 43.69
C GLN A 477 -18.76 11.48 44.29
N ILE A 478 -17.89 12.01 43.44
CA ILE A 478 -16.72 12.77 43.87
C ILE A 478 -17.20 14.19 44.18
N LYS A 479 -17.17 14.56 45.48
CA LYS A 479 -17.37 15.94 45.93
C LYS A 479 -16.24 16.81 45.40
N VAL A 480 -16.54 17.71 44.44
CA VAL A 480 -15.65 18.78 43.99
C VAL A 480 -15.58 19.84 45.11
N PRO A 481 -14.37 20.23 45.55
CA PRO A 481 -14.25 21.36 46.51
C PRO A 481 -14.60 22.66 45.78
N ASN A 482 -15.52 23.39 46.38
CA ASN A 482 -16.00 24.70 45.91
C ASN A 482 -14.91 25.75 46.21
N ASN A 483 -14.08 26.11 45.22
CA ASN A 483 -13.08 27.15 45.36
C ASN A 483 -13.60 28.46 44.75
N ASN A 484 -14.39 29.18 45.54
CA ASN A 484 -14.88 30.54 45.26
C ASN A 484 -13.76 31.57 45.43
N ASN A 485 -12.80 31.63 44.51
CA ASN A 485 -11.90 32.77 44.33
C ASN A 485 -12.19 33.44 42.99
N LYS A 486 -13.05 34.43 43.06
CA LYS A 486 -13.37 35.34 41.99
C LYS A 486 -12.18 36.30 41.80
N PRO A 487 -11.53 36.41 40.64
CA PRO A 487 -10.50 37.43 40.41
C PRO A 487 -11.13 38.81 40.40
N ALA A 488 -10.43 39.79 40.98
CA ALA A 488 -10.81 41.19 41.00
C ALA A 488 -10.81 41.79 39.58
N PRO A 489 -11.70 42.73 39.27
CA PRO A 489 -11.75 43.37 37.92
C PRO A 489 -10.52 44.26 37.68
N ILE A 490 -9.91 44.04 36.52
CA ILE A 490 -8.78 44.86 36.02
C ILE A 490 -9.34 46.22 35.57
N ASN A 491 -8.84 47.30 36.18
CA ASN A 491 -9.18 48.67 35.87
C ASN A 491 -8.44 49.13 34.59
N THR A 492 -9.16 49.28 33.47
CA THR A 492 -8.64 49.67 32.17
C THR A 492 -8.75 51.18 31.91
N ASN A 493 -8.31 52.03 32.81
CA ASN A 493 -8.22 53.45 32.57
C ASN A 493 -6.83 54.00 32.90
N LYS A 494 -5.90 53.86 31.95
CA LYS A 494 -4.69 54.68 31.86
C LYS A 494 -4.40 55.01 30.40
N PRO A 495 -4.36 56.29 30.00
CA PRO A 495 -4.03 56.66 28.61
C PRO A 495 -2.55 56.48 28.35
N ILE A 496 -2.26 55.81 27.21
CA ILE A 496 -0.88 55.66 26.68
C ILE A 496 -0.49 56.96 25.99
N ASN A 497 0.55 57.59 26.52
CA ASN A 497 1.15 58.81 25.99
C ASN A 497 2.05 58.44 24.83
N THR A 498 1.64 58.70 23.57
CA THR A 498 2.44 58.51 22.37
C THR A 498 3.08 59.82 22.00
N SER A 499 4.39 59.99 22.25
CA SER A 499 5.20 61.06 21.64
C SER A 499 5.80 60.53 20.31
N PRO A 500 5.80 61.37 19.26
CA PRO A 500 6.30 60.97 17.95
C PRO A 500 7.84 61.00 17.90
N VAL A 501 8.43 59.94 17.39
CA VAL A 501 9.87 59.87 17.08
C VAL A 501 10.12 60.55 15.73
N ILE A 502 10.99 61.55 15.72
CA ILE A 502 11.48 62.29 14.54
C ILE A 502 12.59 61.48 13.87
N PRO A 503 12.60 61.29 12.54
CA PRO A 503 13.69 60.57 11.87
C PRO A 503 14.94 61.44 11.73
N GLY A 504 16.09 60.96 12.20
CA GLY A 504 17.41 61.58 12.07
C GLY A 504 17.95 61.52 10.64
N LYS A 505 18.64 62.57 10.27
CA LYS A 505 19.26 62.87 8.96
C LYS A 505 20.40 61.93 8.60
N ASN A 506 20.46 61.62 7.31
CA ASN A 506 21.58 61.01 6.59
C ASN A 506 22.91 61.76 6.79
N GLU A 507 23.96 61.07 7.16
CA GLU A 507 25.32 61.47 6.95
C GLU A 507 26.00 60.68 5.83
N LYS A 508 26.71 61.43 4.94
CA LYS A 508 27.45 60.92 3.78
C LYS A 508 28.78 60.25 4.20
N PRO A 509 29.27 59.25 3.46
CA PRO A 509 30.59 58.66 3.71
C PRO A 509 31.70 59.59 3.18
N GLY A 510 32.71 59.86 4.05
CA GLY A 510 33.96 60.49 3.69
C GLY A 510 34.92 59.47 3.05
N LYS A 511 35.65 59.97 2.04
CA LYS A 511 36.79 59.28 1.40
C LYS A 511 37.98 59.26 2.36
N GLY A 512 38.66 58.14 2.35
CA GLY A 512 40.00 57.95 2.88
C GLY A 512 40.44 56.51 2.47
#